data_f7c7d531b4f1149972567f0a2f74c418
#
_entry.id   f7c7d531b4f1149972567f0a2f74c418
#
_cell.length_a   1.000
_cell.length_b   1.000
_cell.length_c   1.000
_cell.angle_alpha   90.00
_cell.angle_beta   90.00
_cell.angle_gamma   90.00
#
_symmetry.space_group_name_H-M   'P 1'
#
loop_
_entity.id
_entity.type
_entity.pdbx_description
1 polymer ?
#
loop_
_entity_poly.entity_id
_entity_poly.type
_entity_poly.pdbx_seq_one_letter_code
_entity_poly.pdbx_strand_id
1 'polypeptide(L)'
;MLAGALLIVALGALGWFQRGDRREFAFFKALAASDARQQRFRLWIVKAAIAFALPALVGLAWLGRLDAIALLPPEFDPLRAALPYLHHGTGSFLWGMVGGAAVGGVGVAVWAAVRRRQGRGMPGPIGDAAALMPRNRAEIGHAALLSITAGIAEELGFRLYLPLLVALVTGSAGLGFGVATVLFAAMHRYQGWAGILATGAIGVLLAAVYLMTGKLWVAMLLHILIDLNGLVLRPLLGGAGRVSASGASPS
;
A
#
# COMPACT_ATOMS: atom_id res chain seq x y z
N MET A 1 -26.69 -14.39 2.70
CA MET A 1 -26.48 -14.87 1.31
C MET A 1 -25.70 -13.87 0.45
N LEU A 2 -26.08 -12.57 0.38
CA LEU A 2 -25.40 -11.57 -0.45
C LEU A 2 -23.90 -11.41 -0.09
N ALA A 3 -23.55 -11.27 1.20
CA ALA A 3 -22.16 -11.15 1.64
C ALA A 3 -21.28 -12.33 1.20
N GLY A 4 -21.82 -13.56 1.24
CA GLY A 4 -21.10 -14.75 0.78
C GLY A 4 -20.84 -14.74 -0.72
N ALA A 5 -21.85 -14.34 -1.53
CA ALA A 5 -21.68 -14.18 -2.97
C ALA A 5 -20.63 -13.12 -3.31
N LEU A 6 -20.68 -11.97 -2.65
CA LEU A 6 -19.70 -10.89 -2.81
C LEU A 6 -18.29 -11.32 -2.39
N LEU A 7 -18.17 -12.13 -1.33
CA LEU A 7 -16.88 -12.69 -0.90
C LEU A 7 -16.27 -13.60 -1.96
N ILE A 8 -17.08 -14.51 -2.55
CA ILE A 8 -16.63 -15.39 -3.64
C ILE A 8 -16.16 -14.57 -4.84
N VAL A 9 -16.94 -13.55 -5.22
CA VAL A 9 -16.57 -12.66 -6.34
C VAL A 9 -15.28 -11.90 -6.04
N ALA A 10 -15.14 -11.34 -4.82
CA ALA A 10 -13.92 -10.62 -4.41
C ALA A 10 -12.68 -11.52 -4.45
N LEU A 11 -12.77 -12.73 -3.88
CA LEU A 11 -11.66 -13.69 -3.89
C LEU A 11 -11.34 -14.17 -5.31
N GLY A 12 -12.35 -14.41 -6.14
CA GLY A 12 -12.19 -14.76 -7.54
C GLY A 12 -11.49 -13.66 -8.35
N ALA A 13 -11.88 -12.39 -8.13
CA ALA A 13 -11.24 -11.23 -8.75
C ALA A 13 -9.77 -11.10 -8.34
N LEU A 14 -9.48 -11.19 -7.04
CA LEU A 14 -8.10 -11.18 -6.52
C LEU A 14 -7.24 -12.28 -7.15
N GLY A 15 -7.77 -13.51 -7.19
CA GLY A 15 -7.09 -14.65 -7.83
C GLY A 15 -6.85 -14.43 -9.32
N TRP A 16 -7.79 -13.82 -10.02
CA TRP A 16 -7.65 -13.48 -11.44
C TRP A 16 -6.55 -12.45 -11.67
N PHE A 17 -6.58 -11.33 -10.94
CA PHE A 17 -5.56 -10.28 -11.05
C PHE A 17 -4.16 -10.79 -10.74
N GLN A 18 -4.03 -11.70 -9.78
CA GLN A 18 -2.74 -12.23 -9.36
C GLN A 18 -2.08 -13.17 -10.38
N ARG A 19 -2.85 -13.78 -11.30
CA ARG A 19 -2.31 -14.78 -12.24
C ARG A 19 -1.20 -14.27 -13.15
N GLY A 20 -1.19 -12.98 -13.49
CA GLY A 20 -0.24 -12.35 -14.40
C GLY A 20 0.91 -11.59 -13.73
N ASP A 21 0.83 -11.28 -12.45
CA ASP A 21 1.69 -10.29 -11.78
C ASP A 21 3.20 -10.55 -11.91
N ARG A 22 3.64 -11.80 -11.72
CA ARG A 22 5.07 -12.12 -11.84
C ARG A 22 5.60 -11.91 -13.26
N ARG A 23 4.82 -12.28 -14.27
CA ARG A 23 5.20 -12.09 -15.68
C ARG A 23 5.20 -10.62 -16.06
N GLU A 24 4.21 -9.89 -15.61
CA GLU A 24 4.08 -8.46 -15.83
C GLU A 24 5.23 -7.70 -15.16
N PHE A 25 5.58 -8.06 -13.94
CA PHE A 25 6.70 -7.48 -13.22
C PHE A 25 8.06 -7.84 -13.85
N ALA A 26 8.24 -9.09 -14.30
CA ALA A 26 9.43 -9.50 -15.06
C ALA A 26 9.57 -8.69 -16.35
N PHE A 27 8.47 -8.49 -17.07
CA PHE A 27 8.44 -7.63 -18.24
C PHE A 27 8.83 -6.17 -17.90
N PHE A 28 8.26 -5.61 -16.83
CA PHE A 28 8.58 -4.26 -16.36
C PHE A 28 10.07 -4.09 -16.03
N LYS A 29 10.69 -5.09 -15.40
CA LYS A 29 12.13 -5.09 -15.06
C LYS A 29 13.00 -4.98 -16.33
N ALA A 30 12.56 -5.55 -17.45
CA ALA A 30 13.28 -5.53 -18.72
C ALA A 30 13.11 -4.22 -19.52
N LEU A 31 12.17 -3.34 -19.14
CA LEU A 31 11.94 -2.10 -19.86
C LEU A 31 13.10 -1.12 -19.67
N ALA A 32 13.75 -0.73 -20.77
CA ALA A 32 14.77 0.29 -20.79
C ALA A 32 14.18 1.70 -20.96
N ALA A 33 13.19 1.84 -21.87
CA ALA A 33 12.57 3.10 -22.22
C ALA A 33 11.66 3.64 -21.11
N SER A 34 11.80 4.93 -20.81
CA SER A 34 11.03 5.56 -19.72
C SER A 34 9.55 5.71 -20.04
N ASP A 35 9.18 5.99 -21.27
CA ASP A 35 7.79 6.08 -21.73
C ASP A 35 7.04 4.75 -21.56
N ALA A 36 7.68 3.63 -21.91
CA ALA A 36 7.13 2.30 -21.67
C ALA A 36 6.94 2.00 -20.19
N ARG A 37 7.86 2.43 -19.31
CA ARG A 37 7.72 2.31 -17.85
C ARG A 37 6.58 3.18 -17.32
N GLN A 38 6.46 4.42 -17.78
CA GLN A 38 5.34 5.31 -17.43
C GLN A 38 3.99 4.73 -17.84
N GLN A 39 3.93 4.10 -19.03
CA GLN A 39 2.71 3.41 -19.47
C GLN A 39 2.34 2.27 -18.51
N ARG A 40 3.31 1.52 -17.98
CA ARG A 40 3.06 0.47 -16.98
C ARG A 40 2.58 1.04 -15.66
N PHE A 41 3.16 2.13 -15.16
CA PHE A 41 2.64 2.81 -13.97
C PHE A 41 1.18 3.22 -14.16
N ARG A 42 0.82 3.82 -15.30
CA ARG A 42 -0.59 4.17 -15.60
C ARG A 42 -1.50 2.95 -15.60
N LEU A 43 -1.06 1.84 -16.20
CA LEU A 43 -1.82 0.60 -16.20
C LEU A 43 -2.04 0.08 -14.77
N TRP A 44 -1.03 0.12 -13.91
CA TRP A 44 -1.15 -0.34 -12.52
C TRP A 44 -2.03 0.56 -11.68
N ILE A 45 -2.03 1.87 -11.91
CA ILE A 45 -2.97 2.80 -11.29
C ILE A 45 -4.41 2.40 -11.61
N VAL A 46 -4.72 2.17 -12.90
CA VAL A 46 -6.05 1.73 -13.32
C VAL A 46 -6.39 0.35 -12.76
N LYS A 47 -5.44 -0.59 -12.81
CA LYS A 47 -5.62 -1.93 -12.25
C LYS A 47 -5.91 -1.89 -10.75
N ALA A 48 -5.19 -1.09 -9.96
CA ALA A 48 -5.43 -0.98 -8.52
C ALA A 48 -6.85 -0.44 -8.23
N ALA A 49 -7.29 0.59 -8.96
CA ALA A 49 -8.64 1.13 -8.82
C ALA A 49 -9.72 0.09 -9.17
N ILE A 50 -9.55 -0.64 -10.28
CA ILE A 50 -10.53 -1.65 -10.75
C ILE A 50 -10.50 -2.91 -9.87
N ALA A 51 -9.31 -3.33 -9.39
CA ALA A 51 -9.18 -4.56 -8.62
C ALA A 51 -9.65 -4.43 -7.17
N PHE A 52 -9.45 -3.25 -6.56
CA PHE A 52 -9.65 -3.06 -5.12
C PHE A 52 -10.74 -2.02 -4.82
N ALA A 53 -10.65 -0.80 -5.36
CA ALA A 53 -11.58 0.26 -5.01
C ALA A 53 -12.97 0.02 -5.60
N LEU A 54 -13.07 -0.30 -6.89
CA LEU A 54 -14.36 -0.48 -7.55
C LEU A 54 -15.19 -1.62 -6.95
N PRO A 55 -14.67 -2.84 -6.74
CA PRO A 55 -15.43 -3.92 -6.10
C PRO A 55 -15.82 -3.58 -4.66
N ALA A 56 -14.95 -2.88 -3.91
CA ALA A 56 -15.25 -2.47 -2.55
C ALA A 56 -16.42 -1.46 -2.53
N LEU A 57 -16.37 -0.42 -3.36
CA LEU A 57 -17.43 0.59 -3.42
C LEU A 57 -18.76 0.01 -3.90
N VAL A 58 -18.75 -0.80 -4.96
CA VAL A 58 -19.96 -1.44 -5.49
C VAL A 58 -20.53 -2.44 -4.47
N GLY A 59 -19.68 -3.26 -3.86
CA GLY A 59 -20.12 -4.24 -2.87
C GLY A 59 -20.65 -3.60 -1.59
N LEU A 60 -20.01 -2.53 -1.08
CA LEU A 60 -20.53 -1.75 0.05
C LEU A 60 -21.86 -1.08 -0.29
N ALA A 61 -22.03 -0.55 -1.51
CA ALA A 61 -23.29 0.01 -1.95
C ALA A 61 -24.41 -1.04 -1.97
N TRP A 62 -24.14 -2.24 -2.52
CA TRP A 62 -25.13 -3.33 -2.54
C TRP A 62 -25.47 -3.85 -1.14
N LEU A 63 -24.54 -3.78 -0.20
CA LEU A 63 -24.79 -4.12 1.21
C LEU A 63 -25.52 -3.01 1.96
N GLY A 64 -25.68 -1.80 1.39
CA GLY A 64 -26.17 -0.63 2.09
C GLY A 64 -25.22 -0.11 3.17
N ARG A 65 -23.88 -0.30 3.00
CA ARG A 65 -22.85 -0.08 4.00
C ARG A 65 -21.77 0.91 3.55
N LEU A 66 -22.13 1.89 2.71
CA LEU A 66 -21.19 2.96 2.29
C LEU A 66 -20.70 3.83 3.46
N ASP A 67 -21.48 3.92 4.53
CA ASP A 67 -21.14 4.58 5.79
C ASP A 67 -19.87 3.97 6.44
N ALA A 68 -19.59 2.69 6.20
CA ALA A 68 -18.41 1.99 6.67
C ALA A 68 -17.07 2.61 6.19
N ILE A 69 -17.10 3.41 5.12
CA ILE A 69 -15.91 4.15 4.67
C ILE A 69 -15.49 5.21 5.70
N ALA A 70 -16.47 5.83 6.37
CA ALA A 70 -16.25 6.89 7.35
C ALA A 70 -16.30 6.39 8.79
N LEU A 71 -17.10 5.36 9.05
CA LEU A 71 -17.38 4.79 10.37
C LEU A 71 -16.85 3.36 10.48
N LEU A 72 -16.29 3.01 11.62
CA LEU A 72 -15.87 1.63 11.87
C LEU A 72 -17.10 0.71 11.87
N PRO A 73 -17.12 -0.37 11.07
CA PRO A 73 -18.21 -1.35 11.10
C PRO A 73 -18.39 -1.97 12.50
N PRO A 74 -19.61 -2.09 13.01
CA PRO A 74 -19.86 -2.70 14.34
C PRO A 74 -19.42 -4.17 14.40
N GLU A 75 -19.31 -4.86 13.28
CA GLU A 75 -18.78 -6.21 13.17
C GLU A 75 -17.31 -6.30 13.64
N PHE A 76 -16.60 -5.18 13.66
CA PHE A 76 -15.19 -5.11 14.10
C PHE A 76 -15.04 -4.79 15.60
N ASP A 77 -16.11 -4.36 16.27
CA ASP A 77 -16.07 -4.00 17.69
C ASP A 77 -15.63 -5.16 18.61
N PRO A 78 -16.05 -6.42 18.40
CA PRO A 78 -15.58 -7.53 19.24
C PRO A 78 -14.06 -7.73 19.17
N LEU A 79 -13.47 -7.59 17.97
CA LEU A 79 -12.03 -7.68 17.81
C LEU A 79 -11.31 -6.50 18.46
N ARG A 80 -11.85 -5.30 18.30
CA ARG A 80 -11.33 -4.09 18.92
C ARG A 80 -11.36 -4.18 20.45
N ALA A 81 -12.46 -4.68 21.02
CA ALA A 81 -12.61 -4.89 22.46
C ALA A 81 -11.65 -5.95 23.01
N ALA A 82 -11.33 -6.98 22.23
CA ALA A 82 -10.36 -8.02 22.59
C ALA A 82 -8.90 -7.54 22.60
N LEU A 83 -8.63 -6.34 22.08
CA LEU A 83 -7.31 -5.74 22.01
C LEU A 83 -7.23 -4.47 22.89
N PRO A 84 -7.26 -4.62 24.24
CA PRO A 84 -7.43 -3.50 25.18
C PRO A 84 -6.33 -2.45 25.08
N TYR A 85 -5.12 -2.83 24.65
CA TYR A 85 -4.03 -1.88 24.39
C TYR A 85 -4.33 -0.92 23.23
N LEU A 86 -5.33 -1.20 22.39
CA LEU A 86 -5.75 -0.33 21.29
C LEU A 86 -6.74 0.76 21.74
N HIS A 87 -7.21 0.75 22.99
CA HIS A 87 -8.23 1.69 23.47
C HIS A 87 -7.69 2.99 24.08
N HIS A 88 -6.40 3.08 24.36
CA HIS A 88 -5.84 4.26 25.01
C HIS A 88 -5.64 5.44 24.03
N GLY A 89 -6.69 6.23 23.91
CA GLY A 89 -6.63 7.61 23.41
C GLY A 89 -6.25 7.77 21.93
N THR A 90 -7.24 7.79 21.05
CA THR A 90 -7.06 8.06 19.61
C THR A 90 -6.23 9.33 19.36
N GLY A 91 -6.39 10.36 20.22
CA GLY A 91 -5.64 11.61 20.13
C GLY A 91 -4.14 11.41 20.40
N SER A 92 -3.79 10.76 21.51
CA SER A 92 -2.39 10.49 21.87
C SER A 92 -1.69 9.61 20.86
N PHE A 93 -2.42 8.64 20.28
CA PHE A 93 -1.89 7.77 19.23
C PHE A 93 -1.63 8.53 17.94
N LEU A 94 -2.55 9.38 17.48
CA LEU A 94 -2.36 10.21 16.28
C LEU A 94 -1.18 11.17 16.44
N TRP A 95 -1.05 11.83 17.59
CA TRP A 95 0.12 12.67 17.88
C TRP A 95 1.41 11.85 17.98
N GLY A 96 1.35 10.64 18.54
CA GLY A 96 2.47 9.70 18.55
C GLY A 96 2.87 9.26 17.14
N MET A 97 1.91 9.00 16.25
CA MET A 97 2.18 8.69 14.84
C MET A 97 2.81 9.88 14.10
N VAL A 98 2.24 11.09 14.25
CA VAL A 98 2.77 12.31 13.62
C VAL A 98 4.17 12.59 14.13
N GLY A 99 4.37 12.55 15.46
CA GLY A 99 5.68 12.73 16.09
C GLY A 99 6.68 11.65 15.66
N GLY A 100 6.28 10.39 15.67
CA GLY A 100 7.10 9.27 15.21
C GLY A 100 7.48 9.36 13.73
N ALA A 101 6.54 9.76 12.87
CA ALA A 101 6.80 9.99 11.46
C ALA A 101 7.76 11.18 11.24
N ALA A 102 7.59 12.26 11.98
CA ALA A 102 8.48 13.43 11.93
C ALA A 102 9.90 13.06 12.38
N VAL A 103 10.03 12.43 13.56
CA VAL A 103 11.32 11.98 14.11
C VAL A 103 11.98 10.94 13.20
N GLY A 104 11.21 9.96 12.73
CA GLY A 104 11.69 8.95 11.78
C GLY A 104 12.12 9.56 10.45
N GLY A 105 11.36 10.52 9.92
CA GLY A 105 11.70 11.25 8.70
C GLY A 105 12.99 12.06 8.85
N VAL A 106 13.16 12.79 9.96
CA VAL A 106 14.40 13.50 10.29
C VAL A 106 15.56 12.51 10.45
N GLY A 107 15.35 11.40 11.16
CA GLY A 107 16.36 10.34 11.33
C GLY A 107 16.83 9.77 10.00
N VAL A 108 15.91 9.46 9.09
CA VAL A 108 16.24 8.99 7.73
C VAL A 108 17.00 10.06 6.95
N ALA A 109 16.59 11.33 7.02
CA ALA A 109 17.27 12.43 6.32
C ALA A 109 18.70 12.64 6.82
N VAL A 110 18.90 12.64 8.14
CA VAL A 110 20.24 12.75 8.77
C VAL A 110 21.09 11.55 8.36
N TRP A 111 20.57 10.33 8.49
CA TRP A 111 21.28 9.13 8.10
C TRP A 111 21.67 9.13 6.61
N ALA A 112 20.76 9.57 5.72
CA ALA A 112 21.03 9.74 4.31
C ALA A 112 22.17 10.76 4.05
N ALA A 113 22.15 11.89 4.78
CA ALA A 113 23.19 12.90 4.68
C ALA A 113 24.56 12.37 5.14
N VAL A 114 24.61 11.63 6.25
CA VAL A 114 25.84 11.00 6.76
C VAL A 114 26.38 9.98 5.75
N ARG A 115 25.53 9.09 5.22
CA ARG A 115 25.95 8.10 4.21
C ARG A 115 26.51 8.78 2.94
N ARG A 116 25.86 9.86 2.48
CA ARG A 116 26.38 10.65 1.34
C ARG A 116 27.76 11.23 1.61
N ARG A 117 27.98 11.80 2.80
CA ARG A 117 29.30 12.32 3.20
C ARG A 117 30.36 11.23 3.23
N GLN A 118 29.97 9.97 3.52
CA GLN A 118 30.85 8.80 3.50
C GLN A 118 31.04 8.19 2.11
N GLY A 119 30.48 8.77 1.04
CA GLY A 119 30.51 8.21 -0.29
C GLY A 119 29.65 6.94 -0.46
N ARG A 120 28.78 6.63 0.51
CA ARG A 120 27.92 5.44 0.50
C ARG A 120 26.54 5.77 -0.06
N GLY A 121 26.08 4.98 -1.04
CA GLY A 121 24.71 5.07 -1.55
C GLY A 121 23.66 4.68 -0.51
N MET A 122 22.38 5.05 -0.74
CA MET A 122 21.26 4.55 0.06
C MET A 122 21.09 3.04 -0.16
N PRO A 123 20.78 2.26 0.88
CA PRO A 123 20.40 0.86 0.70
C PRO A 123 19.22 0.75 -0.26
N GLY A 124 19.23 -0.28 -1.08
CA GLY A 124 18.10 -0.59 -1.94
C GLY A 124 16.83 -0.92 -1.14
N PRO A 125 15.66 -0.87 -1.80
CA PRO A 125 14.41 -1.38 -1.20
C PRO A 125 14.52 -2.88 -0.91
N ILE A 126 13.66 -3.35 -0.01
CA ILE A 126 13.60 -4.76 0.37
C ILE A 126 13.10 -5.60 -0.82
N GLY A 127 13.77 -6.69 -1.10
CA GLY A 127 13.41 -7.60 -2.18
C GLY A 127 13.55 -6.98 -3.58
N ASP A 128 12.77 -7.45 -4.54
CA ASP A 128 12.79 -7.00 -5.93
C ASP A 128 12.13 -5.62 -6.16
N ALA A 129 11.62 -4.98 -5.12
CA ALA A 129 10.98 -3.66 -5.20
C ALA A 129 11.91 -2.56 -5.77
N ALA A 130 13.23 -2.79 -5.76
CA ALA A 130 14.20 -1.90 -6.40
C ALA A 130 13.89 -1.61 -7.88
N ALA A 131 13.29 -2.57 -8.58
CA ALA A 131 12.92 -2.39 -9.99
C ALA A 131 11.80 -1.35 -10.20
N LEU A 132 10.95 -1.13 -9.18
CA LEU A 132 9.89 -0.11 -9.20
C LEU A 132 10.42 1.31 -9.05
N MET A 133 11.67 1.48 -8.59
CA MET A 133 12.22 2.82 -8.36
C MET A 133 12.24 3.63 -9.67
N PRO A 134 11.67 4.83 -9.65
CA PRO A 134 11.72 5.76 -10.78
C PRO A 134 13.15 6.15 -11.12
N ARG A 135 13.41 6.26 -12.42
CA ARG A 135 14.72 6.62 -12.98
C ARG A 135 14.85 8.10 -13.33
N ASN A 136 13.71 8.79 -13.48
CA ASN A 136 13.65 10.21 -13.83
C ASN A 136 12.40 10.90 -13.25
N ARG A 137 12.30 12.23 -13.42
CA ARG A 137 11.19 13.03 -12.85
C ARG A 137 9.82 12.65 -13.38
N ALA A 138 9.70 12.26 -14.65
CA ALA A 138 8.43 11.86 -15.24
C ALA A 138 7.93 10.55 -14.62
N GLU A 139 8.81 9.57 -14.41
CA GLU A 139 8.47 8.33 -13.70
C GLU A 139 8.13 8.60 -12.24
N ILE A 140 8.77 9.57 -11.57
CA ILE A 140 8.46 9.95 -10.17
C ILE A 140 7.00 10.42 -10.05
N GLY A 141 6.51 11.24 -10.99
CA GLY A 141 5.11 11.69 -10.98
C GLY A 141 4.12 10.53 -11.08
N HIS A 142 4.40 9.55 -11.96
CA HIS A 142 3.56 8.37 -12.09
C HIS A 142 3.65 7.43 -10.88
N ALA A 143 4.83 7.28 -10.29
CA ALA A 143 5.02 6.49 -9.08
C ALA A 143 4.31 7.13 -7.87
N ALA A 144 4.32 8.46 -7.75
CA ALA A 144 3.57 9.17 -6.74
C ALA A 144 2.05 8.94 -6.88
N LEU A 145 1.53 9.03 -8.11
CA LEU A 145 0.12 8.77 -8.37
C LEU A 145 -0.24 7.31 -8.08
N LEU A 146 0.64 6.35 -8.42
CA LEU A 146 0.47 4.95 -8.07
C LEU A 146 0.41 4.76 -6.56
N SER A 147 1.34 5.38 -5.79
CA SER A 147 1.36 5.31 -4.33
C SER A 147 0.05 5.83 -3.70
N ILE A 148 -0.48 6.95 -4.21
CA ILE A 148 -1.75 7.50 -3.73
C ILE A 148 -2.91 6.55 -4.05
N THR A 149 -2.97 6.06 -5.29
CA THR A 149 -4.06 5.18 -5.73
C THR A 149 -4.02 3.84 -5.00
N ALA A 150 -2.83 3.24 -4.85
CA ALA A 150 -2.65 1.98 -4.12
C ALA A 150 -3.05 2.16 -2.65
N GLY A 151 -2.54 3.19 -1.96
CA GLY A 151 -2.86 3.42 -0.56
C GLY A 151 -4.34 3.68 -0.29
N ILE A 152 -5.10 4.21 -1.24
CA ILE A 152 -6.55 4.34 -1.12
C ILE A 152 -7.26 3.03 -1.48
N ALA A 153 -6.96 2.47 -2.65
CA ALA A 153 -7.70 1.34 -3.19
C ALA A 153 -7.45 0.05 -2.40
N GLU A 154 -6.21 -0.19 -2.00
CA GLU A 154 -5.84 -1.40 -1.24
C GLU A 154 -6.37 -1.34 0.20
N GLU A 155 -6.41 -0.17 0.84
CA GLU A 155 -7.01 -0.06 2.17
C GLU A 155 -8.53 -0.25 2.13
N LEU A 156 -9.22 0.28 1.11
CA LEU A 156 -10.64 -0.01 0.88
C LEU A 156 -10.89 -1.52 0.72
N GLY A 157 -10.04 -2.21 -0.03
CA GLY A 157 -10.17 -3.64 -0.27
C GLY A 157 -9.79 -4.48 0.95
N PHE A 158 -8.59 -4.29 1.50
CA PHE A 158 -7.98 -5.19 2.48
C PHE A 158 -8.22 -4.80 3.94
N ARG A 159 -8.57 -3.55 4.28
CA ARG A 159 -8.85 -3.14 5.67
C ARG A 159 -10.34 -2.96 5.94
N LEU A 160 -11.13 -2.69 4.89
CA LEU A 160 -12.57 -2.52 5.07
C LEU A 160 -13.35 -3.67 4.42
N TYR A 161 -13.36 -3.75 3.08
CA TYR A 161 -14.32 -4.57 2.35
C TYR A 161 -14.15 -6.07 2.60
N LEU A 162 -12.96 -6.62 2.40
CA LEU A 162 -12.70 -8.04 2.57
C LEU A 162 -12.86 -8.50 4.03
N PRO A 163 -12.30 -7.80 5.05
CA PRO A 163 -12.57 -8.14 6.44
C PRO A 163 -14.05 -8.09 6.81
N LEU A 164 -14.80 -7.10 6.29
CA LEU A 164 -16.24 -6.98 6.54
C LEU A 164 -17.01 -8.16 5.93
N LEU A 165 -16.72 -8.53 4.68
CA LEU A 165 -17.37 -9.68 4.05
C LEU A 165 -17.12 -10.98 4.81
N VAL A 166 -15.87 -11.22 5.25
CA VAL A 166 -15.54 -12.41 6.05
C VAL A 166 -16.26 -12.36 7.40
N ALA A 167 -16.28 -11.20 8.07
CA ALA A 167 -16.98 -11.05 9.35
C ALA A 167 -18.49 -11.29 9.22
N LEU A 168 -19.12 -10.77 8.15
CA LEU A 168 -20.55 -10.98 7.88
C LEU A 168 -20.90 -12.46 7.57
N VAL A 169 -19.96 -13.21 7.03
CA VAL A 169 -20.16 -14.63 6.67
C VAL A 169 -19.85 -15.56 7.85
N THR A 170 -18.81 -15.25 8.63
CA THR A 170 -18.27 -16.15 9.65
C THR A 170 -18.56 -15.73 11.07
N GLY A 171 -19.02 -14.49 11.28
CA GLY A 171 -19.14 -13.88 12.61
C GLY A 171 -17.81 -13.45 13.24
N SER A 172 -16.67 -13.55 12.51
CA SER A 172 -15.33 -13.31 13.04
C SER A 172 -14.57 -12.23 12.29
N ALA A 173 -14.46 -11.04 12.87
CA ALA A 173 -13.59 -9.98 12.35
C ALA A 173 -12.11 -10.38 12.40
N GLY A 174 -11.68 -11.11 13.44
CA GLY A 174 -10.30 -11.59 13.54
C GLY A 174 -9.88 -12.46 12.38
N LEU A 175 -10.76 -13.39 11.96
CA LEU A 175 -10.55 -14.18 10.75
C LEU A 175 -10.52 -13.28 9.51
N GLY A 176 -11.39 -12.28 9.43
CA GLY A 176 -11.45 -11.34 8.32
C GLY A 176 -10.15 -10.58 8.12
N PHE A 177 -9.62 -9.97 9.19
CA PHE A 177 -8.33 -9.25 9.13
C PHE A 177 -7.15 -10.19 8.89
N GLY A 178 -7.17 -11.41 9.44
CA GLY A 178 -6.15 -12.42 9.20
C GLY A 178 -6.08 -12.83 7.73
N VAL A 179 -7.22 -13.21 7.14
CA VAL A 179 -7.33 -13.57 5.72
C VAL A 179 -6.91 -12.41 4.82
N ALA A 180 -7.42 -11.20 5.09
CA ALA A 180 -7.07 -10.01 4.32
C ALA A 180 -5.57 -9.69 4.36
N THR A 181 -4.94 -9.82 5.53
CA THR A 181 -3.49 -9.57 5.67
C THR A 181 -2.65 -10.62 4.91
N VAL A 182 -3.03 -11.89 4.98
CA VAL A 182 -2.34 -12.95 4.23
C VAL A 182 -2.48 -12.74 2.73
N LEU A 183 -3.68 -12.40 2.25
CA LEU A 183 -3.90 -12.11 0.83
C LEU A 183 -3.15 -10.85 0.39
N PHE A 184 -3.14 -9.80 1.19
CA PHE A 184 -2.36 -8.59 0.93
C PHE A 184 -0.87 -8.89 0.77
N ALA A 185 -0.28 -9.67 1.67
CA ALA A 185 1.10 -10.12 1.56
C ALA A 185 1.33 -10.98 0.31
N ALA A 186 0.41 -11.91 0.03
CA ALA A 186 0.49 -12.79 -1.14
C ALA A 186 0.39 -12.04 -2.47
N MET A 187 -0.35 -10.92 -2.55
CA MET A 187 -0.40 -10.04 -3.72
C MET A 187 0.96 -9.42 -4.04
N HIS A 188 1.87 -9.32 -3.05
CA HIS A 188 3.22 -8.76 -3.21
C HIS A 188 4.31 -9.82 -3.48
N ARG A 189 3.91 -11.05 -3.86
CA ARG A 189 4.86 -12.14 -4.17
C ARG A 189 5.85 -11.83 -5.29
N TYR A 190 5.56 -10.82 -6.13
CA TYR A 190 6.47 -10.36 -7.17
C TYR A 190 7.74 -9.70 -6.60
N GLN A 191 7.72 -9.27 -5.33
CA GLN A 191 8.86 -8.71 -4.60
C GLN A 191 9.76 -9.78 -3.95
N GLY A 192 9.43 -11.08 -4.11
CA GLY A 192 10.14 -12.18 -3.46
C GLY A 192 9.74 -12.35 -1.98
N TRP A 193 10.35 -13.34 -1.30
CA TRP A 193 9.97 -13.69 0.08
C TRP A 193 10.16 -12.56 1.09
N ALA A 194 11.27 -11.83 0.98
CA ALA A 194 11.51 -10.68 1.86
C ALA A 194 10.45 -9.58 1.67
N GLY A 195 10.00 -9.37 0.43
CA GLY A 195 8.90 -8.47 0.11
C GLY A 195 7.57 -8.92 0.71
N ILE A 196 7.23 -10.22 0.61
CA ILE A 196 6.02 -10.80 1.21
C ILE A 196 6.00 -10.58 2.73
N LEU A 197 7.11 -10.87 3.42
CA LEU A 197 7.20 -10.70 4.87
C LEU A 197 7.11 -9.24 5.28
N ALA A 198 7.82 -8.36 4.58
CA ALA A 198 7.77 -6.91 4.84
C ALA A 198 6.36 -6.34 4.61
N THR A 199 5.72 -6.71 3.49
CA THR A 199 4.35 -6.28 3.17
C THR A 199 3.34 -6.87 4.16
N GLY A 200 3.52 -8.12 4.59
CA GLY A 200 2.70 -8.73 5.63
C GLY A 200 2.79 -7.98 6.96
N ALA A 201 4.00 -7.59 7.39
CA ALA A 201 4.20 -6.80 8.60
C ALA A 201 3.56 -5.40 8.48
N ILE A 202 3.70 -4.74 7.33
CA ILE A 202 2.99 -3.48 7.03
C ILE A 202 1.47 -3.72 7.05
N GLY A 203 1.01 -4.85 6.52
CA GLY A 203 -0.40 -5.24 6.54
C GLY A 203 -0.98 -5.33 7.94
N VAL A 204 -0.26 -5.95 8.86
CA VAL A 204 -0.63 -6.01 10.29
C VAL A 204 -0.65 -4.62 10.92
N LEU A 205 0.38 -3.80 10.64
CA LEU A 205 0.46 -2.44 11.15
C LEU A 205 -0.73 -1.59 10.70
N LEU A 206 -1.08 -1.61 9.42
CA LEU A 206 -2.19 -0.83 8.87
C LEU A 206 -3.55 -1.31 9.42
N ALA A 207 -3.73 -2.63 9.60
CA ALA A 207 -4.92 -3.19 10.26
C ALA A 207 -5.02 -2.72 11.71
N ALA A 208 -3.91 -2.75 12.46
CA ALA A 208 -3.86 -2.25 13.83
C ALA A 208 -4.20 -0.75 13.89
N VAL A 209 -3.61 0.07 13.03
CA VAL A 209 -3.90 1.51 12.93
C VAL A 209 -5.38 1.77 12.66
N TYR A 210 -5.99 1.03 11.72
CA TYR A 210 -7.41 1.16 11.43
C TYR A 210 -8.28 0.78 12.64
N LEU A 211 -8.02 -0.36 13.28
CA LEU A 211 -8.76 -0.80 14.47
C LEU A 211 -8.59 0.15 15.65
N MET A 212 -7.38 0.67 15.87
CA MET A 212 -7.10 1.63 16.95
C MET A 212 -7.84 2.95 16.74
N THR A 213 -7.73 3.52 15.55
CA THR A 213 -8.27 4.84 15.26
C THR A 213 -9.76 4.82 14.91
N GLY A 214 -10.28 3.69 14.46
CA GLY A 214 -11.61 3.58 13.85
C GLY A 214 -11.75 4.39 12.55
N LYS A 215 -10.64 4.87 11.97
CA LYS A 215 -10.63 5.77 10.83
C LYS A 215 -9.83 5.17 9.67
N LEU A 216 -10.52 4.73 8.64
CA LEU A 216 -9.89 4.12 7.46
C LEU A 216 -8.90 5.08 6.76
N TRP A 217 -9.25 6.37 6.68
CA TRP A 217 -8.39 7.37 6.05
C TRP A 217 -7.01 7.51 6.72
N VAL A 218 -6.89 7.18 8.02
CA VAL A 218 -5.59 7.21 8.72
C VAL A 218 -4.69 6.08 8.21
N ALA A 219 -5.24 4.88 8.03
CA ALA A 219 -4.50 3.77 7.43
C ALA A 219 -4.13 4.08 5.97
N MET A 220 -5.06 4.65 5.18
CA MET A 220 -4.79 5.12 3.81
C MET A 220 -3.63 6.11 3.76
N LEU A 221 -3.67 7.14 4.61
CA LEU A 221 -2.61 8.15 4.66
C LEU A 221 -1.26 7.53 5.01
N LEU A 222 -1.23 6.66 6.02
CA LEU A 222 0.01 5.98 6.43
C LEU A 222 0.55 5.11 5.30
N HIS A 223 -0.29 4.35 4.61
CA HIS A 223 0.11 3.54 3.45
C HIS A 223 0.70 4.41 2.33
N ILE A 224 0.01 5.49 1.95
CA ILE A 224 0.48 6.47 0.97
C ILE A 224 1.88 7.00 1.36
N LEU A 225 2.08 7.37 2.62
CA LEU A 225 3.36 7.91 3.10
C LEU A 225 4.48 6.86 3.04
N ILE A 226 4.19 5.59 3.37
CA ILE A 226 5.15 4.49 3.24
C ILE A 226 5.58 4.32 1.79
N ASP A 227 4.63 4.30 0.86
CA ASP A 227 4.91 4.13 -0.57
C ASP A 227 5.63 5.35 -1.17
N LEU A 228 5.19 6.57 -0.84
CA LEU A 228 5.87 7.80 -1.27
C LEU A 228 7.31 7.86 -0.74
N ASN A 229 7.56 7.40 0.48
CA ASN A 229 8.92 7.31 1.00
C ASN A 229 9.77 6.35 0.15
N GLY A 230 9.23 5.18 -0.24
CA GLY A 230 9.93 4.18 -1.06
C GLY A 230 10.14 4.63 -2.50
N LEU A 231 9.08 5.08 -3.15
CA LEU A 231 9.04 5.29 -4.60
C LEU A 231 9.31 6.75 -5.03
N VAL A 232 9.24 7.72 -4.12
CA VAL A 232 9.44 9.13 -4.46
C VAL A 232 10.63 9.71 -3.70
N LEU A 233 10.60 9.67 -2.37
CA LEU A 233 11.61 10.34 -1.55
C LEU A 233 13.00 9.70 -1.74
N ARG A 234 13.10 8.38 -1.66
CA ARG A 234 14.39 7.68 -1.85
C ARG A 234 15.02 7.91 -3.21
N PRO A 235 14.31 7.79 -4.36
CA PRO A 235 14.85 8.11 -5.67
C PRO A 235 15.31 9.57 -5.80
N LEU A 236 14.53 10.54 -5.29
CA LEU A 236 14.92 11.95 -5.29
C LEU A 236 16.20 12.17 -4.49
N LEU A 237 16.30 11.58 -3.32
CA LEU A 237 17.50 11.63 -2.49
C LEU A 237 18.68 10.87 -3.11
N GLY A 238 18.44 9.82 -3.90
CA GLY A 238 19.44 9.02 -4.62
C GLY A 238 19.98 9.67 -5.89
N GLY A 239 19.40 10.76 -6.37
CA GLY A 239 19.86 11.47 -7.58
C GLY A 239 19.12 11.14 -8.87
N ALA A 240 18.01 10.38 -8.82
CA ALA A 240 17.20 10.07 -10.00
C ALA A 240 16.68 11.32 -10.76
N GLY A 241 16.76 12.51 -10.15
CA GLY A 241 16.42 13.78 -10.80
C GLY A 241 17.55 14.43 -11.61
N ARG A 242 18.77 13.87 -11.63
CA ARG A 242 19.96 14.52 -12.22
C ARG A 242 20.38 14.01 -13.61
N VAL A 243 19.78 12.93 -14.10
CA VAL A 243 20.24 12.26 -15.35
C VAL A 243 19.79 12.95 -16.63
N SER A 244 19.01 14.02 -16.59
CA SER A 244 18.50 14.68 -17.82
C SER A 244 19.31 15.88 -18.32
N ALA A 245 20.46 16.24 -17.73
CA ALA A 245 21.17 17.47 -18.09
C ALA A 245 22.49 17.28 -18.88
N SER A 246 22.95 16.05 -19.12
CA SER A 246 24.25 15.82 -19.74
C SER A 246 24.21 15.21 -21.17
N GLY A 247 23.06 15.17 -21.81
CA GLY A 247 22.86 14.55 -23.13
C GLY A 247 22.75 15.52 -24.31
N ALA A 248 23.07 16.79 -24.15
CA ALA A 248 23.14 17.76 -25.24
C ALA A 248 24.60 18.20 -25.44
N SER A 249 25.41 17.41 -26.12
CA SER A 249 26.62 17.90 -26.78
C SER A 249 26.23 18.49 -28.12
N PRO A 250 26.52 19.75 -28.42
CA PRO A 250 26.37 20.28 -29.78
C PRO A 250 27.55 19.76 -30.64
N SER A 251 27.23 19.12 -31.71
CA SER A 251 28.12 18.94 -32.86
C SER A 251 27.86 20.01 -33.86
#